data_fa0db932e22fe767fe62198ac27e14b4
#
_entry.id   fa0db932e22fe767fe62198ac27e14b4
#
_cell.length_a   1.000
_cell.length_b   1.000
_cell.length_c   1.000
_cell.angle_alpha   90.00
_cell.angle_beta   90.00
_cell.angle_gamma   90.00
#
_symmetry.space_group_name_H-M   'P 1'
#
loop_
_entity.id
_entity.type
_entity.pdbx_description
1 polymer ?
#
loop_
_entity_poly.entity_id
_entity_poly.type
_entity_poly.pdbx_seq_one_letter_code
_entity_poly.pdbx_strand_id
1 'polypeptide(L)'
;MQHLIRLDARLSLAYDLYDPCELAADIGTDHAHLPAALLQRGRCRHMILTDLSESALRNARDEMIRLRLTDRVSLRAGDGLSPLDETCGMISVTGMGGRTIRGILLDGREKLRGASLILSAHTDLPLIRDAVRLIGYHLDREEPCFCAGRYYLVIRARPGARDMTPREIRLGGPLFDSASGQLIPWLTRRRDVLAESLHGLLSAETPDEELIAQVREDIAFYNDRINR
;
A
#
# COMPACT_ATOMS: atom_id res chain seq x y z
N MET A 1 25.29 21.71 -0.58
CA MET A 1 24.78 20.42 -1.07
C MET A 1 23.39 20.22 -0.45
N GLN A 2 22.35 20.00 -1.27
CA GLN A 2 21.02 19.68 -0.76
C GLN A 2 21.06 18.28 -0.13
N HIS A 3 20.64 18.16 1.13
CA HIS A 3 20.61 16.90 1.84
C HIS A 3 19.47 16.04 1.28
N LEU A 4 19.79 14.98 0.53
CA LEU A 4 18.79 14.04 0.04
C LEU A 4 18.21 13.24 1.19
N ILE A 5 16.87 13.14 1.23
CA ILE A 5 16.18 12.34 2.24
C ILE A 5 16.47 10.86 2.05
N ARG A 6 16.72 10.17 3.15
CA ARG A 6 16.86 8.71 3.15
C ARG A 6 15.50 8.07 3.42
N LEU A 7 15.15 7.11 2.60
CA LEU A 7 13.96 6.30 2.76
C LEU A 7 14.31 4.95 3.40
N ASP A 8 13.43 4.43 4.22
CA ASP A 8 13.47 3.03 4.63
C ASP A 8 13.16 2.09 3.45
N ALA A 9 13.28 0.78 3.64
CA ALA A 9 13.06 -0.20 2.57
C ALA A 9 11.63 -0.12 2.00
N ARG A 10 10.62 0.12 2.83
CA ARG A 10 9.21 0.23 2.44
C ARG A 10 8.95 1.47 1.59
N LEU A 11 9.41 2.62 2.05
CA LEU A 11 9.24 3.88 1.32
C LEU A 11 10.12 3.94 0.07
N SER A 12 11.31 3.30 0.08
CA SER A 12 12.13 3.15 -1.13
C SER A 12 11.39 2.37 -2.19
N LEU A 13 10.77 1.25 -1.81
CA LEU A 13 9.98 0.45 -2.74
C LEU A 13 8.75 1.20 -3.25
N ALA A 14 8.06 1.95 -2.38
CA ALA A 14 6.96 2.82 -2.80
C ALA A 14 7.43 3.88 -3.81
N TYR A 15 8.60 4.49 -3.58
CA TYR A 15 9.22 5.43 -4.50
C TYR A 15 9.53 4.78 -5.86
N ASP A 16 10.09 3.57 -5.88
CA ASP A 16 10.46 2.87 -7.11
C ASP A 16 9.24 2.51 -7.98
N LEU A 17 8.10 2.25 -7.33
CA LEU A 17 6.83 1.97 -8.00
C LEU A 17 6.05 3.22 -8.45
N TYR A 18 6.51 4.42 -8.07
CA TYR A 18 5.88 5.68 -8.47
C TYR A 18 6.19 6.01 -9.93
N ASP A 19 5.18 6.29 -10.72
CA ASP A 19 5.38 6.84 -12.07
C ASP A 19 5.66 8.36 -11.99
N PRO A 20 6.46 8.92 -12.90
CA PRO A 20 6.63 10.36 -12.98
C PRO A 20 5.29 11.08 -13.27
N CYS A 21 5.02 12.18 -12.57
CA CYS A 21 3.79 12.96 -12.77
C CYS A 21 3.97 14.43 -12.39
N GLU A 22 3.09 15.30 -12.92
CA GLU A 22 3.08 16.72 -12.58
C GLU A 22 2.55 16.96 -11.16
N LEU A 23 1.44 16.30 -10.81
CA LEU A 23 0.79 16.43 -9.51
C LEU A 23 0.52 15.05 -8.91
N ALA A 24 0.93 14.87 -7.66
CA ALA A 24 0.60 13.70 -6.86
C ALA A 24 -0.04 14.10 -5.52
N ALA A 25 -0.66 13.14 -4.84
CA ALA A 25 -1.13 13.32 -3.47
C ALA A 25 -0.56 12.22 -2.56
N ASP A 26 -0.31 12.57 -1.29
CA ASP A 26 0.07 11.64 -0.24
C ASP A 26 -0.92 11.75 0.92
N ILE A 27 -1.62 10.67 1.22
CA ILE A 27 -2.71 10.63 2.18
C ILE A 27 -2.24 10.02 3.50
N GLY A 28 -2.38 10.76 4.61
CA GLY A 28 -1.78 10.42 5.88
C GLY A 28 -0.27 10.62 5.85
N THR A 29 0.14 11.82 5.49
CA THR A 29 1.53 12.13 5.10
C THR A 29 2.52 12.11 6.26
N ASP A 30 2.06 12.34 7.50
CA ASP A 30 2.86 12.39 8.74
C ASP A 30 4.18 13.17 8.55
N HIS A 31 5.33 12.53 8.53
CA HIS A 31 6.65 13.16 8.35
C HIS A 31 7.01 13.50 6.89
N ALA A 32 6.14 13.23 5.93
CA ALA A 32 6.30 13.52 4.50
C ALA A 32 7.62 13.02 3.84
N HIS A 33 8.18 11.90 4.34
CA HIS A 33 9.45 11.39 3.80
C HIS A 33 9.33 10.91 2.35
N LEU A 34 8.26 10.20 1.98
CA LEU A 34 8.02 9.79 0.59
C LEU A 34 7.80 11.00 -0.32
N PRO A 35 6.92 11.95 0.00
CA PRO A 35 6.78 13.20 -0.74
C PRO A 35 8.09 13.94 -0.95
N ALA A 36 8.87 14.11 0.10
CA ALA A 36 10.16 14.79 0.02
C ALA A 36 11.10 14.13 -1.00
N ALA A 37 11.20 12.79 -0.97
CA ALA A 37 12.04 12.06 -1.91
C ALA A 37 11.53 12.18 -3.36
N LEU A 38 10.21 12.08 -3.57
CA LEU A 38 9.59 12.23 -4.89
C LEU A 38 9.87 13.61 -5.49
N LEU A 39 9.74 14.67 -4.68
CA LEU A 39 10.01 16.04 -5.08
C LEU A 39 11.51 16.30 -5.33
N GLN A 40 12.39 15.88 -4.42
CA GLN A 40 13.84 16.11 -4.53
C GLN A 40 14.45 15.44 -5.75
N ARG A 41 13.96 14.24 -6.09
CA ARG A 41 14.48 13.43 -7.21
C ARG A 41 13.70 13.65 -8.50
N GLY A 42 12.79 14.65 -8.53
CA GLY A 42 12.04 15.03 -9.73
C GLY A 42 11.04 14.00 -10.24
N ARG A 43 10.58 13.07 -9.38
CA ARG A 43 9.55 12.09 -9.75
C ARG A 43 8.18 12.76 -9.86
N CYS A 44 7.91 13.75 -9.01
CA CYS A 44 6.73 14.62 -9.06
C CYS A 44 7.16 16.08 -9.07
N ARG A 45 6.37 16.95 -9.71
CA ARG A 45 6.63 18.38 -9.73
C ARG A 45 5.99 19.11 -8.55
N HIS A 46 4.75 18.74 -8.22
CA HIS A 46 4.00 19.26 -7.09
C HIS A 46 3.30 18.12 -6.35
N MET A 47 3.05 18.31 -5.05
CA MET A 47 2.34 17.33 -4.22
C MET A 47 1.31 17.99 -3.30
N ILE A 48 0.17 17.32 -3.14
CA ILE A 48 -0.82 17.61 -2.10
C ILE A 48 -0.56 16.62 -0.95
N LEU A 49 -0.32 17.15 0.24
CA LEU A 49 -0.07 16.37 1.44
C LEU A 49 -1.28 16.51 2.37
N THR A 50 -1.93 15.39 2.70
CA THR A 50 -3.12 15.43 3.55
C THR A 50 -2.94 14.61 4.81
N ASP A 51 -3.53 15.06 5.90
CA ASP A 51 -3.63 14.30 7.15
C ASP A 51 -4.85 14.81 7.96
N LEU A 52 -5.42 13.93 8.79
CA LEU A 52 -6.43 14.30 9.80
C LEU A 52 -5.81 15.07 10.95
N SER A 53 -4.56 14.78 11.27
CA SER A 53 -3.84 15.32 12.42
C SER A 53 -3.12 16.61 12.05
N GLU A 54 -3.48 17.70 12.72
CA GLU A 54 -2.74 18.96 12.60
C GLU A 54 -1.27 18.83 13.03
N SER A 55 -0.96 17.92 13.97
CA SER A 55 0.43 17.66 14.38
C SER A 55 1.23 17.00 13.27
N ALA A 56 0.63 16.05 12.55
CA ALA A 56 1.24 15.43 11.37
C ALA A 56 1.49 16.46 10.26
N LEU A 57 0.52 17.33 9.98
CA LEU A 57 0.70 18.42 9.01
C LEU A 57 1.76 19.44 9.43
N ARG A 58 1.94 19.69 10.75
CA ARG A 58 3.05 20.51 11.23
C ARG A 58 4.40 19.83 10.95
N ASN A 59 4.53 18.53 11.27
CA ASN A 59 5.74 17.76 10.99
C ASN A 59 6.09 17.79 9.49
N ALA A 60 5.08 17.56 8.63
CA ALA A 60 5.25 17.64 7.17
C ALA A 60 5.72 19.02 6.73
N ARG A 61 5.11 20.09 7.28
CA ARG A 61 5.49 21.48 6.97
C ARG A 61 6.93 21.78 7.35
N ASP A 62 7.33 21.41 8.56
CA ASP A 62 8.69 21.65 9.07
C ASP A 62 9.72 20.92 8.21
N GLU A 63 9.42 19.70 7.79
CA GLU A 63 10.27 18.94 6.88
C GLU A 63 10.37 19.61 5.50
N MET A 64 9.26 20.09 4.93
CA MET A 64 9.27 20.82 3.64
C MET A 64 10.04 22.14 3.73
N ILE A 65 9.94 22.87 4.85
CA ILE A 65 10.76 24.07 5.10
C ILE A 65 12.24 23.71 5.15
N ARG A 66 12.60 22.70 5.94
CA ARG A 66 13.97 22.22 6.10
C ARG A 66 14.62 21.85 4.75
N LEU A 67 13.83 21.24 3.87
CA LEU A 67 14.28 20.78 2.54
C LEU A 67 14.11 21.83 1.44
N ARG A 68 13.53 23.01 1.73
CA ARG A 68 13.23 24.09 0.77
C ARG A 68 12.31 23.64 -0.37
N LEU A 69 11.23 22.94 0.00
CA LEU A 69 10.24 22.37 -0.93
C LEU A 69 8.84 22.97 -0.74
N THR A 70 8.70 24.02 0.07
CA THR A 70 7.41 24.61 0.44
C THR A 70 6.59 25.14 -0.73
N ASP A 71 7.25 25.63 -1.77
CA ASP A 71 6.63 26.13 -3.01
C ASP A 71 6.10 25.02 -3.93
N ARG A 72 6.42 23.76 -3.60
CA ARG A 72 6.04 22.59 -4.38
C ARG A 72 5.01 21.69 -3.66
N VAL A 73 4.48 22.13 -2.51
CA VAL A 73 3.51 21.36 -1.73
C VAL A 73 2.30 22.18 -1.32
N SER A 74 1.15 21.53 -1.24
CA SER A 74 -0.07 22.04 -0.61
C SER A 74 -0.42 21.13 0.56
N LEU A 75 -0.43 21.69 1.78
CA LEU A 75 -0.80 20.95 3.00
C LEU A 75 -2.30 21.17 3.28
N ARG A 76 -3.07 20.10 3.44
CA ARG A 76 -4.52 20.15 3.63
C ARG A 76 -4.97 19.24 4.76
N ALA A 77 -5.70 19.79 5.71
CA ALA A 77 -6.36 18.99 6.75
C ALA A 77 -7.63 18.34 6.19
N GLY A 78 -7.85 17.07 6.50
CA GLY A 78 -9.08 16.36 6.14
C GLY A 78 -8.95 14.86 6.14
N ASP A 79 -10.08 14.18 6.06
CA ASP A 79 -10.17 12.73 6.09
C ASP A 79 -9.95 12.12 4.71
N GLY A 80 -8.99 11.20 4.63
CA GLY A 80 -8.70 10.41 3.44
C GLY A 80 -8.53 11.28 2.19
N LEU A 81 -9.33 11.00 1.17
CA LEU A 81 -9.30 11.69 -0.12
C LEU A 81 -10.17 12.96 -0.17
N SER A 82 -10.93 13.27 0.90
CA SER A 82 -11.88 14.39 0.89
C SER A 82 -11.26 15.75 0.52
N PRO A 83 -9.99 16.07 0.91
CA PRO A 83 -9.39 17.36 0.59
C PRO A 83 -8.92 17.50 -0.88
N LEU A 84 -9.01 16.43 -1.68
CA LEU A 84 -8.54 16.47 -3.07
C LEU A 84 -9.61 17.03 -4.00
N ASP A 85 -9.30 18.14 -4.66
CA ASP A 85 -10.15 18.75 -5.67
C ASP A 85 -9.56 18.72 -7.07
N GLU A 86 -8.27 18.47 -7.17
CA GLU A 86 -7.52 18.36 -8.44
C GLU A 86 -7.42 16.91 -8.91
N THR A 87 -7.13 16.75 -10.19
CA THR A 87 -6.77 15.45 -10.78
C THR A 87 -5.29 15.19 -10.55
N CYS A 88 -4.96 14.18 -9.75
CA CYS A 88 -3.59 13.73 -9.53
C CYS A 88 -3.23 12.63 -10.54
N GLY A 89 -1.96 12.55 -10.94
CA GLY A 89 -1.43 11.41 -11.71
C GLY A 89 -1.20 10.18 -10.81
N MET A 90 -0.77 10.43 -9.58
CA MET A 90 -0.48 9.41 -8.56
C MET A 90 -1.05 9.80 -7.20
N ILE A 91 -1.54 8.81 -6.45
CA ILE A 91 -1.96 8.97 -5.04
C ILE A 91 -1.32 7.88 -4.21
N SER A 92 -0.62 8.24 -3.13
CA SER A 92 -0.09 7.28 -2.16
C SER A 92 -0.92 7.27 -0.87
N VAL A 93 -1.15 6.05 -0.34
CA VAL A 93 -1.73 5.80 0.98
C VAL A 93 -0.87 4.76 1.67
N THR A 94 0.05 5.21 2.53
CA THR A 94 1.05 4.33 3.14
C THR A 94 1.09 4.48 4.66
N GLY A 95 1.56 3.43 5.36
CA GLY A 95 1.73 3.50 6.81
C GLY A 95 0.45 3.28 7.63
N MET A 96 -0.62 2.81 6.98
CA MET A 96 -1.91 2.52 7.61
C MET A 96 -2.25 1.03 7.54
N GLY A 97 -3.20 0.58 8.38
CA GLY A 97 -3.77 -0.76 8.29
C GLY A 97 -4.69 -0.92 7.08
N GLY A 98 -4.83 -2.16 6.58
CA GLY A 98 -5.63 -2.41 5.38
C GLY A 98 -7.10 -2.02 5.50
N ARG A 99 -7.69 -2.07 6.69
CA ARG A 99 -9.06 -1.59 6.93
C ARG A 99 -9.20 -0.09 6.69
N THR A 100 -8.23 0.69 7.18
CA THR A 100 -8.21 2.15 6.98
C THR A 100 -8.04 2.49 5.51
N ILE A 101 -7.08 1.85 4.82
CA ILE A 101 -6.87 2.04 3.38
C ILE A 101 -8.15 1.70 2.59
N ARG A 102 -8.81 0.58 2.92
CA ARG A 102 -10.09 0.20 2.31
C ARG A 102 -11.15 1.30 2.47
N GLY A 103 -11.33 1.82 3.68
CA GLY A 103 -12.27 2.92 3.96
C GLY A 103 -11.97 4.14 3.10
N ILE A 104 -10.71 4.63 3.12
CA ILE A 104 -10.25 5.78 2.33
C ILE A 104 -10.58 5.59 0.84
N LEU A 105 -10.31 4.41 0.27
CA LEU A 105 -10.53 4.15 -1.14
C LEU A 105 -12.02 4.11 -1.51
N LEU A 106 -12.85 3.47 -0.68
CA LEU A 106 -14.29 3.34 -0.97
C LEU A 106 -15.03 4.66 -0.77
N ASP A 107 -14.76 5.37 0.32
CA ASP A 107 -15.43 6.61 0.66
C ASP A 107 -15.02 7.76 -0.28
N GLY A 108 -13.75 7.75 -0.72
CA GLY A 108 -13.21 8.80 -1.59
C GLY A 108 -13.09 8.43 -3.07
N ARG A 109 -13.73 7.34 -3.54
CA ARG A 109 -13.53 6.82 -4.91
C ARG A 109 -13.71 7.86 -6.02
N GLU A 110 -14.63 8.79 -5.87
CA GLU A 110 -14.91 9.85 -6.85
C GLU A 110 -13.76 10.88 -6.96
N LYS A 111 -12.91 10.97 -5.92
CA LYS A 111 -11.74 11.84 -5.88
C LYS A 111 -10.50 11.23 -6.55
N LEU A 112 -10.51 9.93 -6.83
CA LEU A 112 -9.40 9.23 -7.49
C LEU A 112 -9.18 9.72 -8.92
N ARG A 113 -10.24 10.01 -9.66
CA ARG A 113 -10.23 10.62 -11.01
C ARG A 113 -9.21 9.98 -11.97
N GLY A 114 -9.01 8.67 -11.87
CA GLY A 114 -8.08 7.94 -12.73
C GLY A 114 -6.61 7.99 -12.29
N ALA A 115 -6.28 8.51 -11.12
CA ALA A 115 -4.93 8.46 -10.57
C ALA A 115 -4.47 7.01 -10.35
N SER A 116 -3.21 6.69 -10.65
CA SER A 116 -2.59 5.44 -10.20
C SER A 116 -2.33 5.49 -8.70
N LEU A 117 -2.41 4.34 -8.02
CA LEU A 117 -2.33 4.25 -6.57
C LEU A 117 -1.06 3.53 -6.13
N ILE A 118 -0.42 4.05 -5.07
CA ILE A 118 0.61 3.34 -4.29
C ILE A 118 0.06 3.11 -2.89
N LEU A 119 -0.16 1.85 -2.55
CA LEU A 119 -0.75 1.43 -1.27
C LEU A 119 0.26 0.60 -0.50
N SER A 120 0.39 0.80 0.81
CA SER A 120 1.30 -0.02 1.61
C SER A 120 0.72 -0.33 2.98
N ALA A 121 0.55 -1.62 3.27
CA ALA A 121 0.12 -2.13 4.56
C ALA A 121 0.86 -3.41 4.94
N HIS A 122 0.72 -3.82 6.21
CA HIS A 122 1.23 -5.09 6.72
C HIS A 122 0.11 -6.01 7.23
N THR A 123 -1.12 -5.50 7.34
CA THR A 123 -2.31 -6.24 7.75
C THR A 123 -3.44 -6.12 6.74
N ASP A 124 -4.39 -7.03 6.81
CA ASP A 124 -5.66 -6.98 6.09
C ASP A 124 -5.50 -6.78 4.56
N LEU A 125 -4.45 -7.36 3.96
CA LEU A 125 -4.16 -7.25 2.52
C LEU A 125 -5.33 -7.67 1.62
N PRO A 126 -6.11 -8.73 1.95
CA PRO A 126 -7.30 -9.08 1.18
C PRO A 126 -8.31 -7.94 1.08
N LEU A 127 -8.47 -7.14 2.14
CA LEU A 127 -9.39 -5.99 2.13
C LEU A 127 -8.94 -4.89 1.17
N ILE A 128 -7.62 -4.68 1.02
CA ILE A 128 -7.08 -3.71 0.06
C ILE A 128 -7.32 -4.18 -1.36
N ARG A 129 -7.05 -5.45 -1.67
CA ARG A 129 -7.26 -6.02 -3.00
C ARG A 129 -8.73 -5.97 -3.42
N ASP A 130 -9.63 -6.32 -2.49
CA ASP A 130 -11.08 -6.21 -2.73
C ASP A 130 -11.51 -4.75 -2.93
N ALA A 131 -10.97 -3.79 -2.15
CA ALA A 131 -11.24 -2.38 -2.36
C ALA A 131 -10.78 -1.90 -3.74
N VAL A 132 -9.58 -2.29 -4.18
CA VAL A 132 -9.05 -1.96 -5.51
C VAL A 132 -10.00 -2.46 -6.61
N ARG A 133 -10.50 -3.69 -6.49
CA ARG A 133 -11.51 -4.24 -7.40
C ARG A 133 -12.82 -3.43 -7.37
N LEU A 134 -13.33 -3.11 -6.17
CA LEU A 134 -14.61 -2.41 -5.97
C LEU A 134 -14.60 -0.97 -6.51
N ILE A 135 -13.46 -0.30 -6.49
CA ILE A 135 -13.33 1.05 -7.07
C ILE A 135 -13.09 1.05 -8.59
N GLY A 136 -13.10 -0.12 -9.24
CA GLY A 136 -12.88 -0.24 -10.69
C GLY A 136 -11.43 -0.17 -11.12
N TYR A 137 -10.52 -0.58 -10.25
CA TYR A 137 -9.07 -0.64 -10.50
C TYR A 137 -8.59 -2.09 -10.56
N HIS A 138 -7.37 -2.28 -11.01
CA HIS A 138 -6.68 -3.57 -10.95
C HIS A 138 -5.33 -3.45 -10.27
N LEU A 139 -4.88 -4.57 -9.72
CA LEU A 139 -3.51 -4.71 -9.21
C LEU A 139 -2.55 -4.80 -10.39
N ASP A 140 -1.58 -3.89 -10.44
CA ASP A 140 -0.55 -3.86 -11.48
C ASP A 140 0.76 -4.48 -10.96
N ARG A 141 1.09 -4.19 -9.70
CA ARG A 141 2.27 -4.72 -9.01
C ARG A 141 1.95 -4.97 -7.53
N GLU A 142 2.55 -6.01 -7.00
CA GLU A 142 2.57 -6.31 -5.57
C GLU A 142 3.99 -6.75 -5.19
N GLU A 143 4.68 -5.94 -4.41
CA GLU A 143 6.09 -6.16 -4.09
C GLU A 143 6.27 -6.26 -2.57
N PRO A 144 6.78 -7.38 -2.04
CA PRO A 144 7.06 -7.55 -0.62
C PRO A 144 8.37 -6.90 -0.23
N CYS A 145 8.41 -6.32 0.98
CA CYS A 145 9.66 -5.87 1.61
C CYS A 145 9.66 -6.15 3.11
N PHE A 146 10.86 -6.27 3.67
CA PHE A 146 11.07 -6.38 5.11
C PHE A 146 11.66 -5.08 5.63
N CYS A 147 11.00 -4.47 6.61
CA CYS A 147 11.39 -3.20 7.18
C CYS A 147 11.04 -3.14 8.66
N ALA A 148 11.95 -2.68 9.51
CA ALA A 148 11.74 -2.51 10.95
C ALA A 148 11.14 -3.76 11.64
N GLY A 149 11.65 -4.95 11.30
CA GLY A 149 11.22 -6.21 11.91
C GLY A 149 9.88 -6.77 11.40
N ARG A 150 9.31 -6.20 10.34
CA ARG A 150 8.00 -6.60 9.78
C ARG A 150 8.04 -6.71 8.27
N TYR A 151 7.20 -7.59 7.74
CA TYR A 151 6.92 -7.63 6.31
C TYR A 151 5.80 -6.67 5.95
N TYR A 152 6.02 -5.92 4.88
CA TYR A 152 5.03 -5.07 4.23
C TYR A 152 4.83 -5.53 2.79
N LEU A 153 3.66 -5.23 2.26
CA LEU A 153 3.39 -5.33 0.83
C LEU A 153 3.17 -3.91 0.30
N VAL A 154 3.89 -3.55 -0.73
CA VAL A 154 3.65 -2.32 -1.50
C VAL A 154 2.94 -2.69 -2.79
N ILE A 155 1.80 -2.08 -3.01
CA ILE A 155 0.90 -2.38 -4.11
C ILE A 155 0.82 -1.16 -5.02
N ARG A 156 1.01 -1.36 -6.33
CA ARG A 156 0.59 -0.40 -7.33
C ARG A 156 -0.72 -0.87 -7.95
N ALA A 157 -1.75 -0.01 -7.92
CA ALA A 157 -3.00 -0.24 -8.58
C ALA A 157 -3.25 0.83 -9.66
N ARG A 158 -3.86 0.41 -10.77
CA ARG A 158 -4.16 1.28 -11.91
C ARG A 158 -5.65 1.30 -12.22
N PRO A 159 -6.17 2.40 -12.80
CA PRO A 159 -7.55 2.46 -13.25
C PRO A 159 -7.83 1.41 -14.32
N GLY A 160 -9.06 0.97 -14.38
CA GLY A 160 -9.54 -0.10 -15.28
C GLY A 160 -9.80 -1.38 -14.50
N ALA A 161 -11.05 -1.83 -14.54
CA ALA A 161 -11.48 -3.03 -13.86
C ALA A 161 -10.88 -4.28 -14.52
N ARG A 162 -10.45 -5.23 -13.69
CA ARG A 162 -10.14 -6.61 -14.07
C ARG A 162 -10.82 -7.54 -13.07
N ASP A 163 -11.30 -8.65 -13.57
CA ASP A 163 -11.83 -9.70 -12.71
C ASP A 163 -10.70 -10.26 -11.83
N MET A 164 -11.01 -10.42 -10.57
CA MET A 164 -10.13 -11.04 -9.58
C MET A 164 -10.84 -12.24 -8.96
N THR A 165 -10.19 -13.37 -8.99
CA THR A 165 -10.69 -14.57 -8.33
C THR A 165 -10.68 -14.39 -6.80
N PRO A 166 -11.54 -15.12 -6.04
CA PRO A 166 -11.47 -15.12 -4.60
C PRO A 166 -10.08 -15.47 -4.04
N ARG A 167 -9.32 -16.32 -4.74
CA ARG A 167 -7.95 -16.66 -4.37
C ARG A 167 -7.00 -15.48 -4.56
N GLU A 168 -7.07 -14.75 -5.67
CA GLU A 168 -6.25 -13.56 -5.90
C GLU A 168 -6.53 -12.46 -4.87
N ILE A 169 -7.78 -12.30 -4.45
CA ILE A 169 -8.13 -11.39 -3.35
C ILE A 169 -7.46 -11.84 -2.05
N ARG A 170 -7.54 -13.13 -1.70
CA ARG A 170 -6.95 -13.65 -0.46
C ARG A 170 -5.43 -13.65 -0.46
N LEU A 171 -4.81 -14.18 -1.51
CA LEU A 171 -3.38 -14.51 -1.53
C LEU A 171 -2.53 -13.54 -2.34
N GLY A 172 -3.11 -12.84 -3.32
CA GLY A 172 -2.43 -11.96 -4.28
C GLY A 172 -2.45 -12.53 -5.68
N GLY A 173 -2.28 -11.65 -6.66
CA GLY A 173 -2.17 -11.98 -8.08
C GLY A 173 -0.76 -11.63 -8.59
N PRO A 174 -0.48 -10.34 -8.88
CA PRO A 174 0.83 -9.88 -9.36
C PRO A 174 2.01 -10.15 -8.40
N LEU A 175 1.70 -10.40 -7.12
CA LEU A 175 2.69 -10.77 -6.11
C LEU A 175 3.59 -11.93 -6.57
N PHE A 176 3.02 -12.93 -7.23
CA PHE A 176 3.74 -14.14 -7.65
C PHE A 176 4.64 -13.94 -8.87
N ASP A 177 4.56 -12.78 -9.51
CA ASP A 177 5.44 -12.34 -10.59
C ASP A 177 6.57 -11.41 -10.08
N SER A 178 6.60 -11.15 -8.76
CA SER A 178 7.63 -10.32 -8.14
C SER A 178 9.02 -10.96 -8.27
N ALA A 179 9.98 -10.18 -8.78
CA ALA A 179 11.39 -10.56 -8.79
C ALA A 179 12.14 -10.21 -7.50
N SER A 180 11.42 -9.75 -6.47
CA SER A 180 12.00 -9.36 -5.18
C SER A 180 12.63 -10.56 -4.47
N GLY A 181 13.87 -10.41 -4.00
CA GLY A 181 14.49 -11.38 -3.09
C GLY A 181 13.74 -11.58 -1.77
N GLN A 182 12.74 -10.73 -1.48
CA GLN A 182 11.87 -10.85 -0.32
C GLN A 182 10.62 -11.71 -0.58
N LEU A 183 10.37 -12.15 -1.82
CA LEU A 183 9.18 -12.93 -2.15
C LEU A 183 9.12 -14.24 -1.36
N ILE A 184 10.13 -15.09 -1.48
CA ILE A 184 10.14 -16.39 -0.80
C ILE A 184 10.10 -16.26 0.73
N PRO A 185 10.90 -15.39 1.39
CA PRO A 185 10.77 -15.13 2.82
C PRO A 185 9.37 -14.66 3.22
N TRP A 186 8.74 -13.79 2.43
CA TRP A 186 7.38 -13.30 2.67
C TRP A 186 6.35 -14.43 2.56
N LEU A 187 6.40 -15.23 1.48
CA LEU A 187 5.51 -16.38 1.28
C LEU A 187 5.63 -17.39 2.42
N THR A 188 6.87 -17.69 2.82
CA THR A 188 7.15 -18.57 3.96
C THR A 188 6.47 -18.06 5.24
N ARG A 189 6.66 -16.78 5.56
CA ARG A 189 6.00 -16.19 6.73
C ARG A 189 4.48 -16.24 6.65
N ARG A 190 3.90 -16.00 5.47
CA ARG A 190 2.43 -16.06 5.27
C ARG A 190 1.89 -17.48 5.43
N ARG A 191 2.59 -18.47 4.88
CA ARG A 191 2.29 -19.88 5.06
C ARG A 191 2.31 -20.28 6.54
N ASP A 192 3.33 -19.85 7.28
CA ASP A 192 3.48 -20.19 8.69
C ASP A 192 2.33 -19.59 9.53
N VAL A 193 1.93 -18.35 9.25
CA VAL A 193 0.76 -17.73 9.89
C VAL A 193 -0.53 -18.52 9.60
N LEU A 194 -0.72 -19.01 8.37
CA LEU A 194 -1.86 -19.85 8.04
C LEU A 194 -1.80 -21.21 8.74
N ALA A 195 -0.61 -21.80 8.89
CA ALA A 195 -0.43 -23.06 9.61
C ALA A 195 -0.75 -22.92 11.11
N GLU A 196 -0.33 -21.81 11.72
CA GLU A 196 -0.71 -21.47 13.11
C GLU A 196 -2.23 -21.30 13.24
N SER A 197 -2.87 -20.60 12.29
CA SER A 197 -4.32 -20.42 12.26
C SER A 197 -5.06 -21.77 12.09
N LEU A 198 -4.58 -22.63 11.19
CA LEU A 198 -5.14 -23.97 10.98
C LEU A 198 -5.13 -24.80 12.26
N HIS A 199 -4.03 -24.75 13.02
CA HIS A 199 -3.95 -25.46 14.31
C HIS A 199 -5.04 -24.99 15.28
N GLY A 200 -5.28 -23.68 15.37
CA GLY A 200 -6.35 -23.11 16.18
C GLY A 200 -7.75 -23.56 15.73
N LEU A 201 -7.99 -23.55 14.41
CA LEU A 201 -9.28 -23.98 13.84
C LEU A 201 -9.57 -25.47 14.12
N LEU A 202 -8.57 -26.33 14.03
CA LEU A 202 -8.69 -27.77 14.33
C LEU A 202 -8.91 -28.05 15.81
N SER A 203 -8.52 -27.16 16.69
CA SER A 203 -8.67 -27.29 18.14
C SER A 203 -9.96 -26.65 18.67
N ALA A 204 -10.79 -26.05 17.82
CA ALA A 204 -12.05 -25.43 18.22
C ALA A 204 -13.09 -26.46 18.60
N GLU A 205 -13.97 -26.16 19.58
CA GLU A 205 -15.09 -27.04 19.98
C GLU A 205 -16.06 -27.31 18.82
N THR A 206 -16.23 -26.37 17.91
CA THR A 206 -17.03 -26.48 16.68
C THR A 206 -16.17 -26.08 15.49
N PRO A 207 -15.42 -27.01 14.89
CA PRO A 207 -14.58 -26.72 13.74
C PRO A 207 -15.39 -26.26 12.53
N ASP A 208 -14.93 -25.20 11.88
CA ASP A 208 -15.45 -24.75 10.58
C ASP A 208 -14.73 -25.53 9.46
N GLU A 209 -15.36 -26.61 8.98
CA GLU A 209 -14.76 -27.50 7.98
C GLU A 209 -14.51 -26.81 6.65
N GLU A 210 -15.34 -25.84 6.24
CA GLU A 210 -15.17 -25.09 5.00
C GLU A 210 -13.95 -24.16 5.09
N LEU A 211 -13.83 -23.44 6.20
CA LEU A 211 -12.67 -22.57 6.46
C LEU A 211 -11.39 -23.40 6.60
N ILE A 212 -11.44 -24.56 7.27
CA ILE A 212 -10.30 -25.49 7.39
C ILE A 212 -9.84 -25.96 6.01
N ALA A 213 -10.78 -26.37 5.14
CA ALA A 213 -10.45 -26.80 3.79
C ALA A 213 -9.79 -25.67 2.99
N GLN A 214 -10.36 -24.47 3.05
CA GLN A 214 -9.80 -23.28 2.39
C GLN A 214 -8.38 -22.96 2.87
N VAL A 215 -8.14 -22.97 4.20
CA VAL A 215 -6.80 -22.66 4.75
C VAL A 215 -5.78 -23.73 4.33
N ARG A 216 -6.17 -24.99 4.25
CA ARG A 216 -5.29 -26.07 3.72
C ARG A 216 -4.91 -25.84 2.26
N GLU A 217 -5.87 -25.47 1.43
CA GLU A 217 -5.61 -25.13 0.03
C GLU A 217 -4.64 -23.94 -0.11
N ASP A 218 -4.85 -22.89 0.70
CA ASP A 218 -4.01 -21.69 0.69
C ASP A 218 -2.56 -22.02 1.14
N ILE A 219 -2.40 -22.89 2.15
CA ILE A 219 -1.08 -23.40 2.57
C ILE A 219 -0.42 -24.21 1.44
N ALA A 220 -1.15 -25.10 0.80
CA ALA A 220 -0.64 -25.92 -0.32
C ALA A 220 -0.20 -25.04 -1.49
N PHE A 221 -0.97 -23.99 -1.80
CA PHE A 221 -0.64 -23.03 -2.84
C PHE A 221 0.67 -22.28 -2.53
N TYR A 222 0.88 -21.81 -1.30
CA TYR A 222 2.13 -21.17 -0.92
C TYR A 222 3.32 -22.13 -0.99
N ASN A 223 3.14 -23.39 -0.53
CA ASN A 223 4.21 -24.41 -0.62
C ASN A 223 4.64 -24.67 -2.07
N ASP A 224 3.70 -24.76 -3.02
CA ASP A 224 4.01 -24.91 -4.44
C ASP A 224 4.85 -23.71 -4.96
N ARG A 225 4.53 -22.49 -4.54
CA ARG A 225 5.25 -21.28 -4.97
C ARG A 225 6.61 -21.12 -4.31
N ILE A 226 6.79 -21.58 -3.08
CA ILE A 226 8.08 -21.54 -2.36
C ILE A 226 9.08 -22.54 -2.96
N ASN A 227 8.60 -23.66 -3.49
CA ASN A 227 9.42 -24.77 -3.98
C ASN A 227 9.75 -24.69 -5.49
N ARG A 228 9.27 -23.69 -6.19
CA ARG A 228 9.59 -23.39 -7.60
C ARG A 228 10.84 -22.55 -7.74
#